data_c6f55b791ce17acbea806971422c1c62
#
_entry.id   c6f55b791ce17acbea806971422c1c62
#
_cell.length_a   1.000
_cell.length_b   1.000
_cell.length_c   1.000
_cell.angle_alpha   90.00
_cell.angle_beta   90.00
_cell.angle_gamma   90.00
#
_symmetry.space_group_name_H-M   'P 1'
#
loop_
_entity.id
_entity.type
_entity.pdbx_description
1 polymer ?
#
loop_
_entity_poly.entity_id
_entity_poly.type
_entity_poly.pdbx_seq_one_letter_code
_entity_poly.pdbx_strand_id
1 'polypeptide(L)'
;MERNRKIKTLSLVALIVAVLGLGVAFAALSSKLTINGSAKAQAGSWNIHFAKTLDMPTQTTGDASFTEPTLSDTSILGFKATVTKPGDSVTYYFDIVNSGTVDALVDSYVFEYGYHECSGSIVSDHPECKIYDFNSDGYVNAFDYSVWKASIKYGLYYTDNNKEIKSGDTISAGETKHAKLVVEYLSESKFLLPDGMQITSIKNTPITINYVQSNYYDLEQ
;
A
#
# COMPACT_ATOMS: atom_id res chain seq x y z
N MET A 1 53.83 46.51 0.03
CA MET A 1 52.67 45.86 0.73
C MET A 1 51.31 46.43 0.32
N GLU A 2 51.15 47.67 -0.03
CA GLU A 2 49.85 48.28 -0.39
C GLU A 2 49.19 47.72 -1.67
N ARG A 3 49.97 47.38 -2.70
CA ARG A 3 49.44 46.88 -3.97
C ARG A 3 48.68 45.57 -3.82
N ASN A 4 49.14 44.66 -2.98
CA ASN A 4 48.47 43.39 -2.70
C ASN A 4 47.20 43.56 -1.89
N ARG A 5 47.10 44.56 -1.04
CA ARG A 5 45.85 44.89 -0.32
C ARG A 5 44.80 45.42 -1.26
N LYS A 6 45.17 46.34 -2.18
CA LYS A 6 44.25 46.91 -3.17
C LYS A 6 43.72 45.88 -4.11
N ILE A 7 44.55 44.91 -4.57
CA ILE A 7 44.11 43.78 -5.39
C ILE A 7 43.13 42.88 -4.67
N LYS A 8 43.40 42.52 -3.39
CA LYS A 8 42.50 41.68 -2.58
C LYS A 8 41.15 42.37 -2.35
N THR A 9 41.16 43.69 -2.05
CA THR A 9 39.92 44.44 -1.88
C THR A 9 39.13 44.53 -3.19
N LEU A 10 39.81 44.76 -4.32
CA LEU A 10 39.16 44.84 -5.61
C LEU A 10 38.56 43.50 -6.03
N SER A 11 39.25 42.38 -5.80
CA SER A 11 38.71 41.03 -6.08
C SER A 11 37.51 40.67 -5.17
N LEU A 12 37.53 41.10 -3.91
CA LEU A 12 36.41 40.92 -3.00
C LEU A 12 35.17 41.68 -3.46
N VAL A 13 35.36 42.96 -3.84
CA VAL A 13 34.27 43.79 -4.35
C VAL A 13 33.70 43.20 -5.67
N ALA A 14 34.59 42.77 -6.59
CA ALA A 14 34.17 42.12 -7.83
C ALA A 14 33.36 40.82 -7.57
N LEU A 15 33.76 40.02 -6.59
CA LEU A 15 33.04 38.82 -6.19
C LEU A 15 31.65 39.14 -5.64
N ILE A 16 31.54 40.14 -4.78
CA ILE A 16 30.25 40.59 -4.22
C ILE A 16 29.32 41.08 -5.33
N VAL A 17 29.84 41.89 -6.27
CA VAL A 17 29.04 42.39 -7.42
C VAL A 17 28.60 41.23 -8.32
N ALA A 18 29.46 40.22 -8.55
CA ALA A 18 29.11 39.06 -9.35
C ALA A 18 28.00 38.21 -8.67
N VAL A 19 28.07 37.99 -7.36
CA VAL A 19 27.04 37.25 -6.60
C VAL A 19 25.71 38.02 -6.58
N LEU A 20 25.76 39.35 -6.37
CA LEU A 20 24.55 40.19 -6.45
C LEU A 20 23.96 40.20 -7.86
N GLY A 21 24.80 40.27 -8.89
CA GLY A 21 24.39 40.22 -10.30
C GLY A 21 23.73 38.90 -10.66
N LEU A 22 24.26 37.78 -10.18
CA LEU A 22 23.64 36.44 -10.33
C LEU A 22 22.31 36.36 -9.59
N GLY A 23 22.22 36.89 -8.37
CA GLY A 23 20.97 36.93 -7.62
C GLY A 23 19.87 37.72 -8.30
N VAL A 24 20.20 38.90 -8.89
CA VAL A 24 19.26 39.72 -9.64
C VAL A 24 18.88 39.04 -10.97
N ALA A 25 19.83 38.40 -11.66
CA ALA A 25 19.57 37.66 -12.90
C ALA A 25 18.64 36.45 -12.62
N PHE A 26 18.87 35.73 -11.51
CA PHE A 26 18.02 34.62 -11.10
C PHE A 26 16.62 35.08 -10.71
N ALA A 27 16.51 36.21 -9.98
CA ALA A 27 15.21 36.80 -9.63
C ALA A 27 14.46 37.30 -10.87
N ALA A 28 15.17 37.92 -11.84
CA ALA A 28 14.58 38.38 -13.11
C ALA A 28 14.18 37.20 -14.02
N LEU A 29 14.93 36.11 -14.02
CA LEU A 29 14.57 34.87 -14.75
C LEU A 29 13.38 34.16 -14.11
N SER A 30 13.35 34.10 -12.78
CA SER A 30 12.25 33.56 -11.98
C SER A 30 10.97 34.39 -12.12
N SER A 31 11.06 35.69 -12.28
CA SER A 31 9.90 36.57 -12.43
C SER A 31 9.41 36.72 -13.89
N LYS A 32 10.17 36.29 -14.89
CA LYS A 32 9.82 36.39 -16.32
C LYS A 32 9.23 35.12 -16.92
N LEU A 33 8.77 34.17 -16.13
CA LEU A 33 7.83 33.16 -16.62
C LEU A 33 6.40 33.76 -16.59
N THR A 34 6.23 34.93 -17.18
CA THR A 34 4.90 35.45 -17.53
C THR A 34 4.54 34.77 -18.85
N ILE A 35 3.99 33.59 -18.78
CA ILE A 35 3.25 33.02 -19.89
C ILE A 35 2.00 33.90 -20.02
N ASN A 36 1.96 34.74 -21.08
CA ASN A 36 0.76 35.46 -21.52
C ASN A 36 -0.23 34.45 -22.14
N GLY A 37 -0.65 33.55 -21.36
CA GLY A 37 -1.75 32.64 -21.53
C GLY A 37 -2.29 32.42 -20.13
N SER A 38 -3.59 32.40 -19.94
CA SER A 38 -4.24 32.05 -18.67
C SER A 38 -4.07 30.55 -18.34
N ALA A 39 -2.83 30.08 -18.29
CA ALA A 39 -2.49 28.83 -17.68
C ALA A 39 -2.58 29.07 -16.17
N LYS A 40 -3.75 28.79 -15.58
CA LYS A 40 -3.83 28.53 -14.15
C LYS A 40 -2.99 27.29 -13.92
N ALA A 41 -1.79 27.43 -13.38
CA ALA A 41 -1.10 26.32 -12.75
C ALA A 41 -1.96 25.94 -11.54
N GLN A 42 -2.90 25.07 -11.73
CA GLN A 42 -3.66 24.48 -10.65
C GLN A 42 -2.73 23.44 -10.05
N ALA A 43 -2.32 23.64 -8.81
CA ALA A 43 -1.60 22.62 -8.07
C ALA A 43 -2.40 21.33 -8.17
N GLY A 44 -1.76 20.24 -8.60
CA GLY A 44 -2.42 18.94 -8.67
C GLY A 44 -3.01 18.59 -7.30
N SER A 45 -4.24 18.16 -7.27
CA SER A 45 -4.87 17.66 -6.05
C SER A 45 -4.59 16.17 -5.91
N TRP A 46 -4.14 15.78 -4.73
CA TRP A 46 -3.95 14.39 -4.34
C TRP A 46 -5.19 13.92 -3.56
N ASN A 47 -5.91 12.93 -4.09
CA ASN A 47 -7.05 12.33 -3.39
C ASN A 47 -7.29 10.90 -3.86
N ILE A 48 -6.57 9.96 -3.26
CA ILE A 48 -6.76 8.52 -3.45
C ILE A 48 -7.40 7.93 -2.20
N HIS A 49 -8.49 7.18 -2.36
CA HIS A 49 -9.19 6.57 -1.23
C HIS A 49 -9.96 5.32 -1.64
N PHE A 50 -10.32 4.50 -0.65
CA PHE A 50 -11.21 3.37 -0.84
C PHE A 50 -12.67 3.79 -0.69
N ALA A 51 -13.51 3.17 -1.50
CA ALA A 51 -14.97 3.30 -1.41
C ALA A 51 -15.63 1.92 -1.39
N LYS A 52 -16.82 1.84 -0.82
CA LYS A 52 -17.61 0.62 -0.83
C LYS A 52 -18.21 0.44 -2.24
N THR A 53 -17.98 -0.72 -2.84
CA THR A 53 -18.66 -1.09 -4.09
C THR A 53 -20.11 -1.39 -3.80
N LEU A 54 -21.03 -0.64 -4.39
CA LEU A 54 -22.48 -0.77 -4.13
C LEU A 54 -23.08 -2.02 -4.77
N ASP A 55 -22.52 -2.47 -5.89
CA ASP A 55 -23.11 -3.52 -6.73
C ASP A 55 -22.50 -4.92 -6.50
N MET A 56 -21.50 -5.04 -5.65
CA MET A 56 -20.81 -6.31 -5.37
C MET A 56 -20.75 -6.58 -3.87
N PRO A 57 -21.73 -7.28 -3.32
CA PRO A 57 -21.70 -7.69 -1.92
C PRO A 57 -20.58 -8.69 -1.67
N THR A 58 -20.09 -8.77 -0.44
CA THR A 58 -19.14 -9.80 -0.02
C THR A 58 -19.69 -11.19 -0.33
N GLN A 59 -18.88 -12.02 -0.97
CA GLN A 59 -19.23 -13.36 -1.38
C GLN A 59 -18.53 -14.40 -0.51
N THR A 60 -19.26 -15.46 -0.15
CA THR A 60 -18.69 -16.62 0.52
C THR A 60 -19.00 -17.88 -0.26
N THR A 61 -18.12 -18.86 -0.20
CA THR A 61 -18.36 -20.23 -0.70
C THR A 61 -18.21 -21.24 0.43
N GLY A 62 -18.91 -22.37 0.31
CA GLY A 62 -18.88 -23.43 1.30
C GLY A 62 -19.41 -22.99 2.65
N ASP A 63 -18.68 -23.31 3.71
CA ASP A 63 -19.03 -22.97 5.09
C ASP A 63 -18.27 -21.70 5.59
N ALA A 64 -17.66 -20.95 4.66
CA ALA A 64 -16.94 -19.74 5.00
C ALA A 64 -17.86 -18.66 5.57
N SER A 65 -17.32 -17.90 6.51
CA SER A 65 -17.98 -16.74 7.10
C SER A 65 -17.02 -15.56 7.22
N PHE A 66 -17.55 -14.35 7.39
CA PHE A 66 -16.73 -13.15 7.49
C PHE A 66 -17.35 -12.13 8.45
N THR A 67 -16.50 -11.20 8.89
CA THR A 67 -16.94 -9.94 9.52
C THR A 67 -16.75 -8.82 8.51
N GLU A 68 -17.81 -8.04 8.26
CA GLU A 68 -17.77 -6.90 7.34
C GLU A 68 -16.74 -5.88 7.82
N PRO A 69 -15.75 -5.51 7.01
CA PRO A 69 -14.76 -4.52 7.40
C PRO A 69 -15.29 -3.09 7.27
N THR A 70 -14.56 -2.16 7.87
CA THR A 70 -14.72 -0.73 7.64
C THR A 70 -13.61 -0.24 6.73
N LEU A 71 -13.95 0.57 5.73
CA LEU A 71 -12.97 1.25 4.88
C LEU A 71 -12.58 2.59 5.50
N SER A 72 -11.29 2.89 5.46
CA SER A 72 -10.73 4.17 5.89
C SER A 72 -9.62 4.55 4.92
N ASP A 73 -9.77 5.68 4.23
CA ASP A 73 -8.84 6.16 3.20
C ASP A 73 -8.33 5.02 2.29
N THR A 74 -7.10 4.52 2.53
CA THR A 74 -6.48 3.43 1.78
C THR A 74 -6.32 2.14 2.62
N SER A 75 -7.14 1.99 3.66
CA SER A 75 -7.06 0.85 4.57
C SER A 75 -8.39 0.13 4.74
N ILE A 76 -8.32 -1.20 4.83
CA ILE A 76 -9.44 -2.09 5.17
C ILE A 76 -9.25 -2.51 6.63
N LEU A 77 -10.19 -2.09 7.48
CA LEU A 77 -10.10 -2.24 8.94
C LEU A 77 -11.03 -3.35 9.43
N GLY A 78 -10.54 -4.21 10.33
CA GLY A 78 -11.36 -5.20 11.03
C GLY A 78 -11.88 -6.33 10.14
N PHE A 79 -11.28 -6.55 8.96
CA PHE A 79 -11.61 -7.69 8.12
C PHE A 79 -11.27 -9.00 8.84
N LYS A 80 -12.25 -9.90 8.86
CA LYS A 80 -12.09 -11.22 9.43
C LYS A 80 -12.78 -12.24 8.52
N ALA A 81 -12.04 -13.23 8.09
CA ALA A 81 -12.56 -14.36 7.32
C ALA A 81 -12.33 -15.66 8.10
N THR A 82 -13.29 -16.54 8.06
CA THR A 82 -13.20 -17.90 8.60
C THR A 82 -13.41 -18.87 7.46
N VAL A 83 -12.46 -19.76 7.22
CA VAL A 83 -12.52 -20.84 6.25
C VAL A 83 -12.27 -22.16 7.00
N THR A 84 -13.08 -23.19 6.76
CA THR A 84 -13.09 -24.41 7.58
C THR A 84 -12.65 -25.65 6.81
N LYS A 85 -12.85 -25.67 5.51
CA LYS A 85 -12.52 -26.82 4.65
C LYS A 85 -12.01 -26.38 3.28
N PRO A 86 -11.29 -27.26 2.56
CA PRO A 86 -10.86 -26.98 1.20
C PRO A 86 -12.04 -26.58 0.30
N GLY A 87 -11.87 -25.49 -0.46
CA GLY A 87 -12.89 -24.89 -1.31
C GLY A 87 -13.70 -23.76 -0.65
N ASP A 88 -13.57 -23.56 0.66
CA ASP A 88 -14.16 -22.39 1.31
C ASP A 88 -13.44 -21.12 0.88
N SER A 89 -14.19 -20.06 0.63
CA SER A 89 -13.59 -18.74 0.32
C SER A 89 -14.45 -17.58 0.81
N VAL A 90 -13.79 -16.44 1.04
CA VAL A 90 -14.40 -15.15 1.25
C VAL A 90 -13.82 -14.17 0.23
N THR A 91 -14.68 -13.46 -0.49
CA THR A 91 -14.29 -12.39 -1.41
C THR A 91 -14.98 -11.10 -1.01
N TYR A 92 -14.21 -10.11 -0.57
CA TYR A 92 -14.69 -8.78 -0.23
C TYR A 92 -14.34 -7.80 -1.35
N TYR A 93 -15.33 -7.03 -1.83
CA TYR A 93 -15.18 -6.09 -2.93
C TYR A 93 -15.12 -4.65 -2.41
N PHE A 94 -14.28 -3.85 -3.04
CA PHE A 94 -14.13 -2.42 -2.75
C PHE A 94 -13.64 -1.68 -4.00
N ASP A 95 -13.79 -0.37 -3.99
CA ASP A 95 -13.32 0.49 -5.07
C ASP A 95 -12.07 1.25 -4.61
N ILE A 96 -11.13 1.42 -5.53
CA ILE A 96 -10.00 2.32 -5.40
C ILE A 96 -10.32 3.54 -6.26
N VAL A 97 -10.53 4.69 -5.63
CA VAL A 97 -10.96 5.93 -6.27
C VAL A 97 -9.85 6.95 -6.21
N ASN A 98 -9.37 7.39 -7.36
CA ASN A 98 -8.51 8.55 -7.48
C ASN A 98 -9.34 9.75 -7.93
N SER A 99 -9.91 10.51 -7.01
CA SER A 99 -10.63 11.74 -7.30
C SER A 99 -9.73 12.99 -7.38
N GLY A 100 -8.41 12.78 -7.33
CA GLY A 100 -7.40 13.81 -7.56
C GLY A 100 -7.20 14.16 -9.03
N THR A 101 -6.27 15.07 -9.30
CA THR A 101 -5.90 15.51 -10.65
C THR A 101 -4.53 15.00 -11.09
N VAL A 102 -3.88 14.16 -10.28
CA VAL A 102 -2.60 13.52 -10.57
C VAL A 102 -2.74 12.01 -10.47
N ASP A 103 -2.00 11.28 -11.29
CA ASP A 103 -1.99 9.83 -11.27
C ASP A 103 -1.33 9.31 -9.99
N ALA A 104 -1.88 8.22 -9.45
CA ALA A 104 -1.36 7.52 -8.30
C ALA A 104 -0.70 6.21 -8.73
N LEU A 105 0.47 5.92 -8.18
CA LEU A 105 1.13 4.62 -8.30
C LEU A 105 1.00 3.86 -6.99
N VAL A 106 0.71 2.58 -7.07
CA VAL A 106 0.84 1.68 -5.94
C VAL A 106 2.32 1.57 -5.59
N ASP A 107 2.71 2.00 -4.40
CA ASP A 107 4.07 1.87 -3.88
C ASP A 107 4.26 0.49 -3.24
N SER A 108 3.41 0.19 -2.28
CA SER A 108 3.45 -1.07 -1.53
C SER A 108 2.08 -1.37 -0.95
N TYR A 109 1.87 -2.60 -0.49
CA TYR A 109 0.74 -2.91 0.35
C TYR A 109 1.18 -3.72 1.58
N VAL A 110 0.48 -3.49 2.68
CA VAL A 110 0.65 -4.23 3.92
C VAL A 110 -0.57 -5.13 4.09
N PHE A 111 -0.32 -6.42 4.11
CA PHE A 111 -1.32 -7.43 4.37
C PHE A 111 -0.75 -8.42 5.39
N GLU A 112 -0.83 -8.02 6.65
CA GLU A 112 -0.41 -8.89 7.76
C GLU A 112 -1.58 -9.77 8.17
N TYR A 113 -1.34 -11.05 8.22
CA TYR A 113 -2.28 -12.05 8.72
C TYR A 113 -1.72 -12.67 10.01
N GLY A 114 -2.62 -13.21 10.84
CA GLY A 114 -2.30 -13.67 12.19
C GLY A 114 -1.14 -14.65 12.28
N TYR A 115 -0.84 -15.43 11.21
CA TYR A 115 0.34 -16.28 11.18
C TYR A 115 1.64 -15.50 11.43
N HIS A 116 1.80 -14.34 10.78
CA HIS A 116 3.03 -13.51 10.96
C HIS A 116 3.20 -13.03 12.40
N GLU A 117 2.11 -12.71 13.07
CA GLU A 117 2.13 -12.30 14.46
C GLU A 117 2.49 -13.46 15.41
N CYS A 118 2.16 -14.68 15.01
CA CYS A 118 2.45 -15.89 15.76
C CYS A 118 3.78 -16.57 15.38
N SER A 119 4.42 -16.18 14.30
CA SER A 119 5.64 -16.80 13.81
C SER A 119 6.77 -16.73 14.85
N GLY A 120 7.33 -17.87 15.21
CA GLY A 120 8.36 -17.99 16.25
C GLY A 120 7.80 -18.04 17.68
N SER A 121 6.48 -18.02 17.86
CA SER A 121 5.86 -18.07 19.18
C SER A 121 5.85 -19.48 19.76
N ILE A 122 5.97 -19.56 21.10
CA ILE A 122 5.73 -20.74 21.89
C ILE A 122 4.26 -20.70 22.29
N VAL A 123 3.51 -21.77 21.97
CA VAL A 123 2.04 -21.82 22.16
C VAL A 123 1.65 -21.72 23.65
N SER A 124 2.49 -22.22 24.58
CA SER A 124 2.23 -22.06 26.00
C SER A 124 2.22 -20.63 26.49
N ASP A 125 3.02 -19.77 25.85
CA ASP A 125 3.16 -18.35 26.21
C ASP A 125 2.17 -17.47 25.42
N HIS A 126 1.76 -17.96 24.26
CA HIS A 126 0.85 -17.30 23.30
C HIS A 126 -0.28 -18.27 22.89
N PRO A 127 -1.23 -18.58 23.78
CA PRO A 127 -2.29 -19.59 23.51
C PRO A 127 -3.20 -19.21 22.33
N GLU A 128 -3.30 -17.92 21.97
CA GLU A 128 -3.99 -17.43 20.78
C GLU A 128 -3.36 -17.93 19.48
N CYS A 129 -2.06 -18.27 19.51
CA CYS A 129 -1.31 -18.75 18.35
C CYS A 129 -1.48 -20.26 18.09
N LYS A 130 -2.18 -20.98 18.98
CA LYS A 130 -2.40 -22.42 18.87
C LYS A 130 -3.04 -22.84 17.54
N ILE A 131 -3.86 -21.99 16.96
CA ILE A 131 -4.52 -22.26 15.66
C ILE A 131 -3.53 -22.36 14.50
N TYR A 132 -2.30 -21.87 14.66
CA TYR A 132 -1.24 -21.92 13.66
C TYR A 132 -0.17 -22.98 13.93
N ASP A 133 -0.27 -23.74 15.02
CA ASP A 133 0.58 -24.89 15.35
C ASP A 133 -0.04 -26.16 14.74
N PHE A 134 0.23 -26.39 13.44
CA PHE A 134 -0.43 -27.44 12.65
C PHE A 134 0.08 -28.86 12.98
N ASN A 135 1.29 -28.99 13.50
CA ASN A 135 1.86 -30.26 13.90
C ASN A 135 1.73 -30.54 15.42
N SER A 136 1.20 -29.58 16.17
CA SER A 136 0.99 -29.64 17.61
C SER A 136 2.29 -29.91 18.41
N ASP A 137 3.40 -29.34 17.94
CA ASP A 137 4.71 -29.44 18.62
C ASP A 137 4.92 -28.37 19.68
N GLY A 138 3.97 -27.44 19.83
CA GLY A 138 3.99 -26.34 20.78
C GLY A 138 4.70 -25.09 20.26
N TYR A 139 5.08 -25.05 19.01
CA TYR A 139 5.78 -23.93 18.38
C TYR A 139 5.13 -23.56 17.04
N VAL A 140 5.01 -22.28 16.75
CA VAL A 140 4.63 -21.80 15.42
C VAL A 140 5.91 -21.49 14.64
N ASN A 141 6.25 -22.33 13.70
CA ASN A 141 7.57 -22.34 13.05
C ASN A 141 7.49 -22.46 11.50
N ALA A 142 8.62 -22.66 10.86
CA ALA A 142 8.70 -22.73 9.39
C ALA A 142 7.89 -23.88 8.77
N PHE A 143 7.67 -24.97 9.50
CA PHE A 143 6.81 -26.06 9.03
C PHE A 143 5.36 -25.57 8.93
N ASP A 144 4.86 -24.93 9.98
CA ASP A 144 3.49 -24.40 10.02
C ASP A 144 3.27 -23.35 8.93
N TYR A 145 4.28 -22.51 8.68
CA TYR A 145 4.24 -21.57 7.55
C TYR A 145 4.09 -22.29 6.20
N SER A 146 4.80 -23.38 6.02
CA SER A 146 4.71 -24.15 4.78
C SER A 146 3.33 -24.78 4.59
N VAL A 147 2.73 -25.29 5.66
CA VAL A 147 1.35 -25.81 5.67
C VAL A 147 0.36 -24.70 5.37
N TRP A 148 0.49 -23.56 6.06
CA TRP A 148 -0.34 -22.39 5.82
C TRP A 148 -0.30 -21.96 4.35
N LYS A 149 0.91 -21.69 3.84
CA LYS A 149 1.13 -21.21 2.47
C LYS A 149 0.63 -22.19 1.40
N ALA A 150 0.68 -23.50 1.68
CA ALA A 150 0.18 -24.52 0.77
C ALA A 150 -1.35 -24.70 0.83
N SER A 151 -2.00 -24.16 1.85
CA SER A 151 -3.42 -24.36 2.11
C SER A 151 -4.26 -23.11 1.87
N ILE A 152 -3.73 -21.94 2.16
CA ILE A 152 -4.47 -20.68 2.12
C ILE A 152 -3.91 -19.75 1.04
N LYS A 153 -4.78 -19.34 0.14
CA LYS A 153 -4.54 -18.24 -0.80
C LYS A 153 -5.22 -16.99 -0.27
N TYR A 154 -4.49 -15.91 -0.26
CA TYR A 154 -5.02 -14.57 0.05
C TYR A 154 -4.33 -13.54 -0.83
N GLY A 155 -4.98 -12.44 -1.10
CA GLY A 155 -4.42 -11.37 -1.92
C GLY A 155 -5.44 -10.32 -2.31
N LEU A 156 -4.91 -9.25 -2.86
CA LEU A 156 -5.64 -8.12 -3.42
C LEU A 156 -5.57 -8.19 -4.94
N TYR A 157 -6.71 -8.12 -5.60
CA TYR A 157 -6.82 -8.26 -7.05
C TYR A 157 -7.72 -7.19 -7.63
N TYR A 158 -7.44 -6.76 -8.89
CA TYR A 158 -8.42 -6.03 -9.68
C TYR A 158 -9.53 -6.98 -10.15
N THR A 159 -10.78 -6.51 -10.17
CA THR A 159 -11.91 -7.36 -10.58
C THR A 159 -11.96 -7.60 -12.06
N ASP A 160 -11.58 -6.62 -12.89
CA ASP A 160 -11.71 -6.63 -14.36
C ASP A 160 -10.91 -7.75 -15.03
N ASN A 161 -9.73 -8.05 -14.49
CA ASN A 161 -8.76 -8.95 -15.12
C ASN A 161 -8.17 -10.00 -14.18
N ASN A 162 -8.61 -10.03 -12.92
CA ASN A 162 -8.08 -10.89 -11.86
C ASN A 162 -6.56 -10.79 -11.64
N LYS A 163 -5.94 -9.68 -12.04
CA LYS A 163 -4.52 -9.43 -11.75
C LYS A 163 -4.37 -9.00 -10.32
N GLU A 164 -3.33 -9.52 -9.69
CA GLU A 164 -2.90 -9.08 -8.36
C GLU A 164 -2.48 -7.61 -8.39
N ILE A 165 -2.91 -6.85 -7.39
CA ILE A 165 -2.47 -5.47 -7.17
C ILE A 165 -1.02 -5.51 -6.73
N LYS A 166 -0.14 -4.74 -7.37
CA LYS A 166 1.30 -4.75 -7.09
C LYS A 166 1.91 -3.36 -7.22
N SER A 167 3.09 -3.20 -6.66
CA SER A 167 3.92 -2.00 -6.83
C SER A 167 4.10 -1.66 -8.31
N GLY A 168 3.96 -0.39 -8.65
CA GLY A 168 4.01 0.15 -10.00
C GLY A 168 2.68 0.17 -10.75
N ASP A 169 1.60 -0.40 -10.21
CA ASP A 169 0.27 -0.28 -10.82
C ASP A 169 -0.23 1.16 -10.71
N THR A 170 -0.80 1.68 -11.81
CA THR A 170 -1.28 3.06 -11.90
C THR A 170 -2.79 3.14 -11.74
N ILE A 171 -3.24 4.13 -10.96
CA ILE A 171 -4.62 4.58 -10.88
C ILE A 171 -4.64 6.01 -11.43
N SER A 172 -5.16 6.19 -12.63
CA SER A 172 -5.17 7.48 -13.31
C SER A 172 -6.02 8.53 -12.58
N ALA A 173 -5.69 9.81 -12.80
CA ALA A 173 -6.50 10.91 -12.28
C ALA A 173 -7.98 10.78 -12.71
N GLY A 174 -8.91 10.84 -11.76
CA GLY A 174 -10.34 10.66 -11.99
C GLY A 174 -10.79 9.22 -12.22
N GLU A 175 -9.88 8.23 -12.12
CA GLU A 175 -10.22 6.82 -12.34
C GLU A 175 -10.77 6.16 -11.06
N THR A 176 -11.69 5.22 -11.26
CA THR A 176 -12.12 4.24 -10.26
C THR A 176 -11.78 2.85 -10.74
N LYS A 177 -11.03 2.09 -9.95
CA LYS A 177 -10.75 0.67 -10.19
C LYS A 177 -11.47 -0.18 -9.18
N HIS A 178 -12.18 -1.20 -9.68
CA HIS A 178 -12.81 -2.20 -8.84
C HIS A 178 -11.78 -3.21 -8.38
N ALA A 179 -11.75 -3.47 -7.09
CA ALA A 179 -10.79 -4.36 -6.44
C ALA A 179 -11.50 -5.37 -5.55
N LYS A 180 -10.80 -6.44 -5.21
CA LYS A 180 -11.25 -7.45 -4.29
C LYS A 180 -10.13 -7.98 -3.43
N LEU A 181 -10.46 -8.24 -2.18
CA LEU A 181 -9.68 -9.03 -1.24
C LEU A 181 -10.21 -10.45 -1.27
N VAL A 182 -9.35 -11.41 -1.55
CA VAL A 182 -9.69 -12.85 -1.59
C VAL A 182 -8.98 -13.58 -0.48
N VAL A 183 -9.73 -14.42 0.23
CA VAL A 183 -9.20 -15.42 1.15
C VAL A 183 -9.82 -16.75 0.78
N GLU A 184 -9.01 -17.74 0.44
CA GLU A 184 -9.47 -19.04 -0.06
C GLU A 184 -8.68 -20.17 0.59
N TYR A 185 -9.37 -21.17 1.10
CA TYR A 185 -8.79 -22.46 1.46
C TYR A 185 -8.73 -23.29 0.18
N LEU A 186 -7.51 -23.50 -0.33
CA LEU A 186 -7.30 -24.16 -1.62
C LEU A 186 -7.93 -25.55 -1.65
N SER A 187 -8.72 -25.84 -2.67
CA SER A 187 -9.42 -27.10 -2.84
C SER A 187 -8.47 -28.30 -3.02
N GLU A 188 -7.27 -28.05 -3.56
CA GLU A 188 -6.20 -29.03 -3.72
C GLU A 188 -5.30 -29.19 -2.49
N SER A 189 -5.59 -28.49 -1.39
CA SER A 189 -4.79 -28.60 -0.17
C SER A 189 -4.80 -30.03 0.36
N LYS A 190 -3.62 -30.56 0.59
CA LYS A 190 -3.41 -31.87 1.21
C LYS A 190 -3.43 -31.83 2.74
N PHE A 191 -3.48 -30.63 3.30
CA PHE A 191 -3.46 -30.42 4.75
C PHE A 191 -4.85 -30.03 5.21
N LEU A 192 -5.31 -30.66 6.28
CA LEU A 192 -6.50 -30.24 7.00
C LEU A 192 -6.05 -29.24 8.06
N LEU A 193 -6.49 -28.00 7.90
CA LEU A 193 -6.26 -26.97 8.91
C LEU A 193 -7.23 -27.16 10.08
N PRO A 194 -6.89 -26.67 11.27
CA PRO A 194 -7.80 -26.74 12.42
C PRO A 194 -9.17 -26.15 12.10
N ASP A 195 -10.25 -26.78 12.61
CA ASP A 195 -11.61 -26.31 12.44
C ASP A 195 -11.78 -24.87 12.92
N GLY A 196 -12.50 -24.09 12.13
CA GLY A 196 -12.79 -22.68 12.47
C GLY A 196 -11.60 -21.73 12.35
N MET A 197 -10.61 -22.09 11.52
CA MET A 197 -9.48 -21.21 11.26
C MET A 197 -9.94 -19.82 10.82
N GLN A 198 -9.41 -18.80 11.48
CA GLN A 198 -9.74 -17.42 11.21
C GLN A 198 -8.54 -16.70 10.62
N ILE A 199 -8.72 -16.05 9.47
CA ILE A 199 -7.74 -15.14 8.91
C ILE A 199 -8.03 -13.75 9.47
N THR A 200 -7.43 -13.47 10.60
CA THR A 200 -7.49 -12.15 11.22
C THR A 200 -6.09 -11.77 11.68
N SER A 201 -5.78 -10.50 11.65
CA SER A 201 -4.66 -9.99 12.41
C SER A 201 -5.00 -10.03 13.91
N ILE A 202 -4.16 -10.64 14.74
CA ILE A 202 -4.31 -10.63 16.20
C ILE A 202 -4.22 -9.22 16.75
N LYS A 203 -3.44 -8.36 16.09
CA LYS A 203 -3.23 -6.95 16.46
C LYS A 203 -4.18 -5.98 15.77
N ASN A 204 -5.16 -6.47 15.00
CA ASN A 204 -6.02 -5.63 14.17
C ASN A 204 -5.25 -4.74 13.16
N THR A 205 -4.13 -5.22 12.66
CA THR A 205 -3.36 -4.50 11.64
C THR A 205 -4.21 -4.30 10.39
N PRO A 206 -4.40 -3.07 9.93
CA PRO A 206 -5.20 -2.82 8.74
C PRO A 206 -4.51 -3.37 7.50
N ILE A 207 -5.32 -3.84 6.54
CA ILE A 207 -4.85 -4.09 5.18
C ILE A 207 -4.77 -2.72 4.50
N THR A 208 -3.58 -2.31 4.12
CA THR A 208 -3.32 -0.96 3.59
C THR A 208 -2.62 -1.05 2.24
N ILE A 209 -3.05 -0.23 1.28
CA ILE A 209 -2.32 0.01 0.04
C ILE A 209 -1.73 1.42 0.12
N ASN A 210 -0.43 1.51 0.00
CA ASN A 210 0.29 2.78 -0.02
C ASN A 210 0.42 3.26 -1.46
N TYR A 211 0.22 4.55 -1.68
CA TYR A 211 0.30 5.18 -2.99
C TYR A 211 1.28 6.34 -2.98
N VAL A 212 1.94 6.55 -4.12
CA VAL A 212 2.76 7.71 -4.41
C VAL A 212 2.31 8.38 -5.70
N GLN A 213 2.70 9.64 -5.94
CA GLN A 213 2.43 10.30 -7.22
C GLN A 213 3.28 9.68 -8.33
N SER A 214 2.72 9.50 -9.52
CA SER A 214 3.42 8.84 -10.64
C SER A 214 4.70 9.56 -11.08
N ASN A 215 4.78 10.86 -10.91
CA ASN A 215 5.96 11.68 -11.25
C ASN A 215 7.06 11.65 -10.16
N TYR A 216 6.84 10.99 -9.04
CA TYR A 216 7.85 10.87 -7.97
C TYR A 216 9.04 10.02 -8.41
N TYR A 217 8.80 8.95 -9.17
CA TYR A 217 9.86 8.05 -9.64
C TYR A 217 10.73 8.63 -10.77
N ASP A 218 10.24 9.63 -11.53
CA ASP A 218 11.02 10.26 -12.60
C ASP A 218 12.10 11.23 -12.06
N LEU A 219 12.09 11.54 -10.78
CA LEU A 219 13.05 12.45 -10.15
C LEU A 219 14.27 11.76 -9.53
N GLU A 220 14.30 10.41 -9.49
CA GLU A 220 15.39 9.63 -8.89
C GLU A 220 16.25 8.87 -9.93
N GLN A 221 16.10 9.17 -11.25
CA GLN A 221 16.94 8.61 -12.32
C GLN A 221 17.97 9.71 -12.79
#